data_ad1f7d410f94b3958308e49fb4735a08
#
_entry.id   ad1f7d410f94b3958308e49fb4735a08
#
_cell.length_a   1.000
_cell.length_b   1.000
_cell.length_c   1.000
_cell.angle_alpha   90.00
_cell.angle_beta   90.00
_cell.angle_gamma   90.00
#
_symmetry.space_group_name_H-M   'P 1'
#
loop_
_entity.id
_entity.type
_entity.pdbx_description
1 polymer ?
#
loop_
_entity_poly.entity_id
_entity_poly.type
_entity_poly.pdbx_seq_one_letter_code
_entity_poly.pdbx_strand_id
1 'polypeptide(L)'
;WQYSSTASVPGIKGNVDVNYCYNQDYFDSIRVYDQALGTNVQGNAQTILARLVEQEVGGMNNAEVYKAQTIAANTYIRYLLKQGKTPSVRLSARVPSSLVRGAVAAVKDELVYYNNELALTVYGSSSAGTTNKAYTYGWVELPYLTNVDNKYDTQYKNMTCYVKNSDLEKGIKALGGSTEGYDPSNWIQGCVFDQYGWLKSITLCGKTYTAEQFYENSWGLYSTNFKSFTYDSANSRWVFTGVNGNGHGIGMSQYGAKGMADAGYNYKQILNHYYPGTVII
;
A
#
# COMPACT_ATOMS: atom_id res chain seq x y z
N TRP A 1 11.26 -11.05 -34.15
CA TRP A 1 10.20 -10.25 -34.77
C TRP A 1 10.31 -8.84 -34.24
N GLN A 2 10.85 -7.91 -35.04
CA GLN A 2 10.83 -6.50 -34.75
C GLN A 2 9.45 -5.95 -35.12
N TYR A 3 8.63 -5.61 -34.15
CA TYR A 3 7.47 -4.77 -34.35
C TYR A 3 7.83 -3.31 -34.04
N SER A 4 8.11 -2.54 -35.08
CA SER A 4 8.07 -1.09 -35.02
C SER A 4 6.66 -0.63 -35.32
N SER A 5 5.78 -0.57 -34.33
CA SER A 5 4.50 0.13 -34.45
C SER A 5 4.33 1.03 -33.22
N THR A 6 4.32 2.34 -33.45
CA THR A 6 3.85 3.32 -32.49
C THR A 6 2.33 3.13 -32.33
N ALA A 7 1.93 2.34 -31.34
CA ALA A 7 0.53 2.24 -30.98
C ALA A 7 0.17 3.44 -30.07
N SER A 8 -0.78 4.26 -30.48
CA SER A 8 -1.38 5.26 -29.59
C SER A 8 -2.34 4.55 -28.64
N VAL A 9 -2.04 4.62 -27.32
CA VAL A 9 -2.94 4.11 -26.30
C VAL A 9 -3.87 5.25 -25.84
N PRO A 10 -5.21 5.07 -25.87
CA PRO A 10 -6.14 6.11 -25.44
C PRO A 10 -5.85 6.56 -24.01
N GLY A 11 -5.72 7.88 -23.79
CA GLY A 11 -5.46 8.49 -22.49
C GLY A 11 -3.98 8.74 -22.17
N ILE A 12 -3.04 8.35 -23.05
CA ILE A 12 -1.61 8.63 -22.88
C ILE A 12 -1.22 9.79 -23.80
N LYS A 13 -0.62 10.83 -23.23
CA LYS A 13 0.02 11.90 -24.02
C LYS A 13 1.44 11.49 -24.37
N GLY A 14 1.66 11.10 -25.63
CA GLY A 14 2.95 10.67 -26.17
C GLY A 14 2.97 9.19 -26.58
N ASN A 15 4.07 8.76 -27.18
CA ASN A 15 4.28 7.36 -27.55
C ASN A 15 4.85 6.59 -26.35
N VAL A 16 4.16 5.52 -25.95
CA VAL A 16 4.75 4.53 -25.04
C VAL A 16 5.86 3.81 -25.78
N ASP A 17 7.03 3.68 -25.17
CA ASP A 17 8.05 2.78 -25.71
C ASP A 17 7.60 1.32 -25.52
N VAL A 18 6.87 0.82 -26.52
CA VAL A 18 6.38 -0.56 -26.52
C VAL A 18 7.51 -1.59 -26.53
N ASN A 19 8.71 -1.24 -27.01
CA ASN A 19 9.84 -2.15 -26.96
C ASN A 19 10.32 -2.36 -25.53
N TYR A 20 10.26 -1.32 -24.69
CA TYR A 20 10.57 -1.44 -23.27
C TYR A 20 9.53 -2.32 -22.55
N CYS A 21 8.23 -2.18 -22.90
CA CYS A 21 7.14 -2.94 -22.31
C CYS A 21 7.16 -4.43 -22.69
N TYR A 22 7.68 -4.77 -23.89
CA TYR A 22 7.67 -6.13 -24.43
C TYR A 22 9.05 -6.80 -24.47
N ASN A 23 10.04 -6.28 -23.77
CA ASN A 23 11.30 -6.99 -23.58
C ASN A 23 11.05 -8.22 -22.68
N GLN A 24 11.15 -9.41 -23.24
CA GLN A 24 10.88 -10.67 -22.55
C GLN A 24 11.80 -10.85 -21.32
N ASP A 25 13.10 -10.50 -21.44
CA ASP A 25 14.05 -10.60 -20.33
C ASP A 25 13.66 -9.69 -19.16
N TYR A 26 13.05 -8.53 -19.47
CA TYR A 26 12.55 -7.60 -18.46
C TYR A 26 11.43 -8.21 -17.63
N PHE A 27 10.53 -9.00 -18.22
CA PHE A 27 9.42 -9.65 -17.55
C PHE A 27 9.82 -10.99 -16.89
N ASP A 28 10.83 -11.67 -17.40
CA ASP A 28 11.20 -13.02 -16.96
C ASP A 28 11.88 -13.05 -15.58
N SER A 29 12.56 -11.97 -15.17
CA SER A 29 13.27 -11.94 -13.90
C SER A 29 12.99 -10.67 -13.10
N ILE A 30 12.82 -10.82 -11.79
CA ILE A 30 12.76 -9.73 -10.82
C ILE A 30 13.64 -10.01 -9.61
N ARG A 31 14.03 -8.94 -8.90
CA ARG A 31 14.79 -9.00 -7.65
C ARG A 31 14.01 -8.32 -6.53
N VAL A 32 13.96 -8.98 -5.38
CA VAL A 32 13.34 -8.46 -4.15
C VAL A 32 14.19 -8.84 -2.93
N TYR A 33 14.09 -8.09 -1.86
CA TYR A 33 14.56 -8.50 -0.55
C TYR A 33 13.44 -9.25 0.16
N ASP A 34 13.62 -10.55 0.43
CA ASP A 34 12.64 -11.36 1.16
C ASP A 34 12.83 -11.21 2.66
N GLN A 35 11.89 -10.55 3.33
CA GLN A 35 11.90 -10.31 4.77
C GLN A 35 11.88 -11.63 5.58
N ALA A 36 11.27 -12.69 5.06
CA ALA A 36 11.21 -13.98 5.74
C ALA A 36 12.55 -14.72 5.73
N LEU A 37 13.31 -14.56 4.65
CA LEU A 37 14.64 -15.15 4.51
C LEU A 37 15.78 -14.22 4.96
N GLY A 38 15.50 -12.90 5.11
CA GLY A 38 16.51 -11.91 5.45
C GLY A 38 17.56 -11.67 4.35
N THR A 39 17.23 -11.95 3.08
CA THR A 39 18.18 -11.87 1.97
C THR A 39 17.52 -11.47 0.64
N ASN A 40 18.35 -11.07 -0.32
CA ASN A 40 17.89 -10.81 -1.68
C ASN A 40 17.56 -12.13 -2.40
N VAL A 41 16.41 -12.15 -3.06
CA VAL A 41 15.96 -13.21 -3.97
C VAL A 41 15.84 -12.62 -5.37
N GLN A 42 16.48 -13.26 -6.33
CA GLN A 42 16.36 -12.92 -7.75
C GLN A 42 16.03 -14.18 -8.54
N GLY A 43 15.10 -14.08 -9.48
CA GLY A 43 14.70 -15.22 -10.28
C GLY A 43 13.45 -14.98 -11.10
N ASN A 44 12.86 -16.06 -11.55
CA ASN A 44 11.67 -16.03 -12.41
C ASN A 44 10.55 -15.20 -11.79
N ALA A 45 10.09 -14.18 -12.51
CA ALA A 45 9.11 -13.21 -12.05
C ALA A 45 7.78 -13.88 -11.67
N GLN A 46 7.30 -14.82 -12.49
CA GLN A 46 6.05 -15.52 -12.21
C GLN A 46 6.10 -16.30 -10.89
N THR A 47 7.23 -16.94 -10.60
CA THR A 47 7.43 -17.69 -9.35
C THR A 47 7.47 -16.77 -8.14
N ILE A 48 8.21 -15.66 -8.22
CA ILE A 48 8.32 -14.68 -7.13
C ILE A 48 6.96 -14.01 -6.89
N LEU A 49 6.29 -13.55 -7.96
CA LEU A 49 4.96 -12.94 -7.87
C LEU A 49 3.91 -13.90 -7.30
N ALA A 50 3.92 -15.18 -7.69
CA ALA A 50 2.97 -16.15 -7.13
C ALA A 50 3.16 -16.31 -5.61
N ARG A 51 4.41 -16.39 -5.12
CA ARG A 51 4.69 -16.44 -3.68
C ARG A 51 4.31 -15.15 -2.96
N LEU A 52 4.51 -14.00 -3.60
CA LEU A 52 4.10 -12.72 -3.04
C LEU A 52 2.57 -12.59 -2.96
N VAL A 53 1.85 -12.88 -4.04
CA VAL A 53 0.37 -12.83 -4.08
C VAL A 53 -0.24 -13.82 -3.07
N GLU A 54 0.32 -15.02 -2.95
CA GLU A 54 -0.12 -15.99 -1.93
C GLU A 54 0.06 -15.44 -0.50
N GLN A 55 1.17 -14.74 -0.23
CA GLN A 55 1.42 -14.12 1.07
C GLN A 55 0.46 -12.98 1.37
N GLU A 56 0.21 -12.13 0.38
CA GLU A 56 -0.57 -10.89 0.55
C GLU A 56 -2.08 -11.17 0.62
N VAL A 57 -2.59 -11.97 -0.32
CA VAL A 57 -4.04 -12.12 -0.54
C VAL A 57 -4.48 -13.57 -0.78
N GLY A 58 -3.61 -14.56 -0.60
CA GLY A 58 -3.88 -15.98 -0.92
C GLY A 58 -5.15 -16.56 -0.29
N GLY A 59 -5.56 -16.05 0.88
CA GLY A 59 -6.79 -16.45 1.56
C GLY A 59 -8.09 -15.86 0.99
N MET A 60 -8.03 -14.93 0.03
CA MET A 60 -9.22 -14.21 -0.47
C MET A 60 -10.05 -15.00 -1.49
N ASN A 61 -9.50 -16.06 -2.07
CA ASN A 61 -10.16 -17.03 -2.95
C ASN A 61 -10.93 -16.40 -4.13
N ASN A 62 -10.32 -15.41 -4.80
CA ASN A 62 -10.91 -14.73 -5.96
C ASN A 62 -9.84 -14.40 -7.00
N ALA A 63 -10.01 -14.90 -8.23
CA ALA A 63 -9.03 -14.74 -9.32
C ALA A 63 -8.80 -13.28 -9.72
N GLU A 64 -9.84 -12.44 -9.70
CA GLU A 64 -9.71 -11.03 -10.08
C GLU A 64 -8.91 -10.22 -9.06
N VAL A 65 -9.04 -10.56 -7.77
CA VAL A 65 -8.17 -10.01 -6.71
C VAL A 65 -6.72 -10.40 -6.93
N TYR A 66 -6.47 -11.68 -7.23
CA TYR A 66 -5.10 -12.17 -7.48
C TYR A 66 -4.46 -11.53 -8.71
N LYS A 67 -5.24 -11.31 -9.79
CA LYS A 67 -4.76 -10.59 -10.97
C LYS A 67 -4.44 -9.12 -10.64
N ALA A 68 -5.35 -8.42 -9.97
CA ALA A 68 -5.14 -7.03 -9.56
C ALA A 68 -3.90 -6.90 -8.65
N GLN A 69 -3.76 -7.77 -7.63
CA GLN A 69 -2.61 -7.80 -6.75
C GLN A 69 -1.31 -8.12 -7.49
N THR A 70 -1.35 -9.02 -8.47
CA THR A 70 -0.18 -9.38 -9.30
C THR A 70 0.33 -8.16 -10.06
N ILE A 71 -0.55 -7.46 -10.77
CA ILE A 71 -0.18 -6.29 -11.57
C ILE A 71 0.30 -5.15 -10.67
N ALA A 72 -0.40 -4.87 -9.56
CA ALA A 72 0.03 -3.86 -8.62
C ALA A 72 1.41 -4.17 -8.03
N ALA A 73 1.62 -5.39 -7.54
CA ALA A 73 2.90 -5.81 -6.95
C ALA A 73 4.04 -5.83 -7.99
N ASN A 74 3.80 -6.35 -9.20
CA ASN A 74 4.81 -6.38 -10.26
C ASN A 74 5.22 -4.96 -10.68
N THR A 75 4.25 -4.06 -10.87
CA THR A 75 4.52 -2.66 -11.21
C THR A 75 5.30 -1.97 -10.09
N TYR A 76 4.90 -2.13 -8.83
CA TYR A 76 5.60 -1.58 -7.66
C TYR A 76 7.06 -2.05 -7.59
N ILE A 77 7.30 -3.36 -7.76
CA ILE A 77 8.65 -3.92 -7.76
C ILE A 77 9.49 -3.28 -8.86
N ARG A 78 8.99 -3.24 -10.08
CA ARG A 78 9.72 -2.69 -11.24
C ARG A 78 9.91 -1.17 -11.13
N TYR A 79 8.94 -0.45 -10.58
CA TYR A 79 9.09 0.98 -10.28
C TYR A 79 10.28 1.24 -9.36
N LEU A 80 10.44 0.47 -8.28
CA LEU A 80 11.56 0.62 -7.35
C LEU A 80 12.89 0.17 -7.96
N LEU A 81 12.90 -0.95 -8.68
CA LEU A 81 14.12 -1.44 -9.37
C LEU A 81 14.63 -0.43 -10.40
N LYS A 82 13.73 0.24 -11.15
CA LYS A 82 14.08 1.32 -12.08
C LYS A 82 14.79 2.48 -11.37
N GLN A 83 14.49 2.71 -10.09
CA GLN A 83 15.15 3.72 -9.26
C GLN A 83 16.41 3.22 -8.54
N GLY A 84 16.89 2.02 -8.87
CA GLY A 84 18.05 1.41 -8.20
C GLY A 84 17.78 0.90 -6.79
N LYS A 85 16.50 0.83 -6.37
CA LYS A 85 16.08 0.32 -5.06
C LYS A 85 15.66 -1.13 -5.15
N THR A 86 16.03 -1.94 -4.17
CA THR A 86 15.50 -3.32 -4.05
C THR A 86 14.26 -3.29 -3.15
N PRO A 87 13.06 -3.62 -3.67
CA PRO A 87 11.85 -3.64 -2.85
C PRO A 87 11.93 -4.73 -1.79
N SER A 88 11.52 -4.38 -0.57
CA SER A 88 11.44 -5.29 0.56
C SER A 88 10.02 -5.86 0.65
N VAL A 89 9.89 -7.16 0.49
CA VAL A 89 8.61 -7.87 0.49
C VAL A 89 8.71 -9.14 1.36
N ARG A 90 7.58 -9.72 1.69
CA ARG A 90 7.54 -11.04 2.34
C ARG A 90 7.00 -12.06 1.36
N LEU A 91 7.77 -13.11 1.10
CA LEU A 91 7.34 -14.20 0.22
C LEU A 91 6.76 -15.36 1.04
N SER A 92 5.65 -15.95 0.56
CA SER A 92 5.06 -17.11 1.20
C SER A 92 6.04 -18.30 1.20
N ALA A 93 6.16 -18.96 2.35
CA ALA A 93 6.84 -20.25 2.46
C ALA A 93 5.98 -21.40 1.93
N ARG A 94 4.67 -21.20 1.80
CA ARG A 94 3.73 -22.18 1.26
C ARG A 94 3.80 -22.21 -0.26
N VAL A 95 3.50 -23.36 -0.84
CA VAL A 95 3.28 -23.47 -2.30
C VAL A 95 2.03 -22.68 -2.65
N PRO A 96 2.11 -21.72 -3.59
CA PRO A 96 0.94 -20.97 -4.00
C PRO A 96 -0.17 -21.89 -4.56
N SER A 97 -1.43 -21.56 -4.27
CA SER A 97 -2.57 -22.31 -4.76
C SER A 97 -2.62 -22.32 -6.30
N SER A 98 -3.31 -23.31 -6.89
CA SER A 98 -3.48 -23.36 -8.36
C SER A 98 -4.19 -22.12 -8.89
N LEU A 99 -5.16 -21.58 -8.14
CA LEU A 99 -5.88 -20.38 -8.50
C LEU A 99 -4.96 -19.15 -8.52
N VAL A 100 -4.08 -18.98 -7.52
CA VAL A 100 -3.06 -17.92 -7.49
C VAL A 100 -2.10 -18.08 -8.67
N ARG A 101 -1.54 -19.28 -8.89
CA ARG A 101 -0.60 -19.50 -10.00
C ARG A 101 -1.24 -19.22 -11.37
N GLY A 102 -2.49 -19.63 -11.58
CA GLY A 102 -3.24 -19.36 -12.80
C GLY A 102 -3.51 -17.87 -13.03
N ALA A 103 -3.90 -17.15 -11.97
CA ALA A 103 -4.13 -15.70 -12.03
C ALA A 103 -2.83 -14.95 -12.36
N VAL A 104 -1.73 -15.28 -11.68
CA VAL A 104 -0.42 -14.68 -11.93
C VAL A 104 0.06 -14.94 -13.36
N ALA A 105 -0.02 -16.18 -13.85
CA ALA A 105 0.38 -16.54 -15.20
C ALA A 105 -0.40 -15.76 -16.28
N ALA A 106 -1.66 -15.44 -16.00
CA ALA A 106 -2.53 -14.73 -16.94
C ALA A 106 -2.18 -13.24 -17.13
N VAL A 107 -1.52 -12.60 -16.14
CA VAL A 107 -1.32 -11.14 -16.14
C VAL A 107 0.09 -10.71 -15.74
N LYS A 108 1.04 -11.64 -15.61
CA LYS A 108 2.42 -11.33 -15.16
C LYS A 108 3.18 -10.31 -16.01
N ASP A 109 2.76 -10.13 -17.25
CA ASP A 109 3.37 -9.24 -18.23
C ASP A 109 2.64 -7.89 -18.33
N GLU A 110 1.51 -7.72 -17.62
CA GLU A 110 0.78 -6.45 -17.56
C GLU A 110 1.32 -5.57 -16.43
N LEU A 111 1.45 -4.26 -16.70
CA LEU A 111 1.94 -3.25 -15.76
C LEU A 111 1.06 -2.00 -15.80
N VAL A 112 1.12 -1.19 -14.74
CA VAL A 112 0.40 0.08 -14.63
C VAL A 112 1.32 1.24 -14.97
N TYR A 113 0.87 2.12 -15.86
CA TYR A 113 1.60 3.30 -16.30
C TYR A 113 0.81 4.59 -16.04
N TYR A 114 1.54 5.65 -15.73
CA TYR A 114 1.03 7.01 -15.66
C TYR A 114 1.97 7.93 -16.46
N ASN A 115 1.43 8.66 -17.45
CA ASN A 115 2.23 9.53 -18.34
C ASN A 115 3.46 8.82 -18.94
N ASN A 116 3.29 7.60 -19.44
CA ASN A 116 4.32 6.73 -20.04
C ASN A 116 5.42 6.23 -19.09
N GLU A 117 5.27 6.47 -17.79
CA GLU A 117 6.18 5.97 -16.78
C GLU A 117 5.49 4.92 -15.91
N LEU A 118 6.27 3.96 -15.38
CA LEU A 118 5.74 3.02 -14.40
C LEU A 118 5.11 3.78 -13.23
N ALA A 119 3.89 3.42 -12.87
CA ALA A 119 3.21 4.00 -11.73
C ALA A 119 3.73 3.41 -10.41
N LEU A 120 3.76 4.22 -9.35
CA LEU A 120 3.99 3.74 -7.99
C LEU A 120 2.69 3.10 -7.47
N THR A 121 2.52 1.81 -7.66
CA THR A 121 1.30 1.08 -7.35
C THR A 121 1.34 0.47 -5.94
N VAL A 122 1.38 1.33 -4.94
CA VAL A 122 1.32 0.90 -3.53
C VAL A 122 -0.05 0.31 -3.19
N TYR A 123 -0.07 -0.63 -2.28
CA TYR A 123 -1.28 -1.30 -1.81
C TYR A 123 -1.19 -1.58 -0.30
N GLY A 124 -2.31 -1.89 0.31
CA GLY A 124 -2.37 -2.22 1.72
C GLY A 124 -3.62 -3.01 2.07
N SER A 125 -3.71 -3.47 3.31
CA SER A 125 -4.77 -4.37 3.76
C SER A 125 -6.17 -3.75 3.60
N SER A 126 -6.43 -2.63 4.27
CA SER A 126 -7.74 -1.99 4.30
C SER A 126 -7.63 -0.47 4.50
N SER A 127 -8.48 0.27 3.83
CA SER A 127 -8.62 1.72 4.03
C SER A 127 -10.07 2.15 4.34
N ALA A 128 -10.91 1.21 4.73
CA ALA A 128 -12.33 1.30 5.07
C ALA A 128 -13.00 2.67 4.89
N GLY A 129 -13.80 2.83 3.83
CA GLY A 129 -14.55 4.04 3.50
C GLY A 129 -13.95 4.87 2.38
N THR A 130 -12.75 5.38 2.53
CA THR A 130 -12.04 6.18 1.52
C THR A 130 -10.55 5.92 1.61
N THR A 131 -9.85 5.77 0.48
CA THR A 131 -8.40 5.63 0.49
C THR A 131 -7.73 6.92 0.96
N ASN A 132 -6.51 6.80 1.49
CA ASN A 132 -5.68 7.94 1.85
C ASN A 132 -5.01 8.54 0.60
N LYS A 133 -4.68 9.81 0.68
CA LYS A 133 -3.88 10.51 -0.34
C LYS A 133 -2.40 10.42 0.03
N ALA A 134 -1.52 10.15 -0.94
CA ALA A 134 -0.08 10.08 -0.70
C ALA A 134 0.47 11.34 -0.03
N TYR A 135 0.08 12.52 -0.52
CA TYR A 135 0.47 13.81 0.07
C TYR A 135 -0.07 14.00 1.50
N THR A 136 -1.28 13.54 1.81
CA THR A 136 -1.85 13.62 3.17
C THR A 136 -1.01 12.79 4.17
N TYR A 137 -0.53 11.64 3.73
CA TYR A 137 0.31 10.76 4.54
C TYR A 137 1.71 11.35 4.81
N GLY A 138 2.21 12.18 3.89
CA GLY A 138 3.53 12.80 3.97
C GLY A 138 4.47 12.40 2.82
N TRP A 139 3.95 11.70 1.82
CA TRP A 139 4.68 11.34 0.61
C TRP A 139 4.58 12.42 -0.48
N VAL A 140 5.35 12.22 -1.55
CA VAL A 140 5.27 13.07 -2.75
C VAL A 140 3.86 12.98 -3.34
N GLU A 141 3.33 14.09 -3.82
CA GLU A 141 2.04 14.14 -4.48
C GLU A 141 2.09 13.41 -5.82
N LEU A 142 1.26 12.37 -5.95
CA LEU A 142 1.05 11.62 -7.17
C LEU A 142 -0.44 11.64 -7.51
N PRO A 143 -0.86 12.17 -8.68
CA PRO A 143 -2.27 12.40 -8.98
C PRO A 143 -3.14 11.16 -8.92
N TYR A 144 -2.57 9.98 -9.18
CA TYR A 144 -3.26 8.69 -9.14
C TYR A 144 -3.24 8.03 -7.75
N LEU A 145 -2.48 8.54 -6.77
CA LEU A 145 -2.52 8.12 -5.36
C LEU A 145 -3.35 9.11 -4.54
N THR A 146 -4.62 9.12 -4.81
CA THR A 146 -5.61 10.07 -4.28
C THR A 146 -6.71 9.38 -3.48
N ASN A 147 -7.60 10.17 -2.90
CA ASN A 147 -8.77 9.64 -2.23
C ASN A 147 -9.76 9.07 -3.27
N VAL A 148 -10.11 7.80 -3.15
CA VAL A 148 -11.18 7.17 -3.90
C VAL A 148 -12.17 6.52 -2.94
N ASP A 149 -13.44 6.46 -3.33
CA ASP A 149 -14.48 5.79 -2.55
C ASP A 149 -14.13 4.31 -2.38
N ASN A 150 -14.18 3.80 -1.16
CA ASN A 150 -13.83 2.43 -0.82
C ASN A 150 -15.00 1.71 -0.12
N LYS A 151 -16.23 1.93 -0.60
CA LYS A 151 -17.47 1.39 -0.02
C LYS A 151 -17.50 -0.13 0.05
N TYR A 152 -16.77 -0.81 -0.82
CA TYR A 152 -16.68 -2.27 -0.84
C TYR A 152 -15.73 -2.84 0.23
N ASP A 153 -14.89 -2.00 0.84
CA ASP A 153 -14.07 -2.39 1.97
C ASP A 153 -14.89 -2.27 3.26
N THR A 154 -15.29 -3.40 3.79
CA THR A 154 -16.10 -3.48 5.01
C THR A 154 -15.31 -3.94 6.23
N GLN A 155 -14.01 -4.19 6.06
CA GLN A 155 -13.13 -4.66 7.12
C GLN A 155 -12.58 -3.50 7.95
N TYR A 156 -12.12 -3.78 9.14
CA TYR A 156 -11.43 -2.84 10.02
C TYR A 156 -12.15 -1.49 10.19
N LYS A 157 -13.46 -1.53 10.48
CA LYS A 157 -14.28 -0.33 10.72
C LYS A 157 -14.52 -0.08 12.21
N ASN A 158 -14.40 1.21 12.58
CA ASN A 158 -14.76 1.69 13.93
C ASN A 158 -14.07 0.90 15.06
N MET A 159 -12.80 0.61 14.89
CA MET A 159 -12.03 -0.18 15.84
C MET A 159 -11.49 0.67 16.99
N THR A 160 -11.07 -0.01 18.04
CA THR A 160 -10.29 0.57 19.14
C THR A 160 -8.87 0.01 19.10
N CYS A 161 -7.89 0.90 19.10
CA CYS A 161 -6.47 0.53 19.12
C CYS A 161 -5.82 1.04 20.40
N TYR A 162 -4.80 0.34 20.86
CA TYR A 162 -4.06 0.65 22.08
C TYR A 162 -2.59 0.81 21.76
N VAL A 163 -2.03 1.98 22.11
CA VAL A 163 -0.60 2.27 21.97
C VAL A 163 -0.02 2.42 23.37
N LYS A 164 0.87 1.52 23.77
CA LYS A 164 1.53 1.59 25.09
C LYS A 164 2.44 2.80 25.18
N ASN A 165 2.56 3.39 26.38
CA ASN A 165 3.50 4.48 26.60
C ASN A 165 4.92 4.12 26.19
N SER A 166 5.38 2.91 26.54
CA SER A 166 6.72 2.45 26.15
C SER A 166 6.96 2.43 24.63
N ASP A 167 5.91 2.13 23.85
CA ASP A 167 6.00 2.07 22.40
C ASP A 167 5.94 3.48 21.79
N LEU A 168 5.05 4.34 22.29
CA LEU A 168 4.97 5.74 21.85
C LEU A 168 6.26 6.51 22.20
N GLU A 169 6.81 6.29 23.40
CA GLU A 169 8.08 6.90 23.82
C GLU A 169 9.24 6.49 22.90
N LYS A 170 9.35 5.20 22.58
CA LYS A 170 10.35 4.72 21.60
C LYS A 170 10.18 5.40 20.25
N GLY A 171 8.94 5.53 19.77
CA GLY A 171 8.63 6.21 18.51
C GLY A 171 9.04 7.69 18.54
N ILE A 172 8.69 8.42 19.61
CA ILE A 172 9.09 9.83 19.79
C ILE A 172 10.62 9.96 19.76
N LYS A 173 11.34 9.10 20.48
CA LYS A 173 12.82 9.10 20.50
C LYS A 173 13.42 8.76 19.14
N ALA A 174 12.87 7.77 18.42
CA ALA A 174 13.32 7.42 17.07
C ALA A 174 13.16 8.57 16.07
N LEU A 175 12.16 9.43 16.28
CA LEU A 175 11.91 10.65 15.50
C LEU A 175 12.74 11.86 15.98
N GLY A 176 13.67 11.68 16.91
CA GLY A 176 14.50 12.76 17.46
C GLY A 176 13.73 13.71 18.37
N GLY A 177 12.63 13.25 18.97
CA GLY A 177 11.90 13.95 20.02
C GLY A 177 12.34 13.50 21.43
N SER A 178 11.75 14.13 22.47
CA SER A 178 11.94 13.77 23.87
C SER A 178 10.61 13.81 24.60
N THR A 179 10.42 12.91 25.55
CA THR A 179 9.30 12.92 26.49
C THR A 179 9.64 13.59 27.80
N GLU A 180 10.89 14.04 27.98
CA GLU A 180 11.36 14.68 29.17
C GLU A 180 10.60 16.01 29.45
N GLY A 181 10.13 16.17 30.65
CA GLY A 181 9.36 17.34 31.07
C GLY A 181 7.86 17.27 30.69
N TYR A 182 7.42 16.20 30.07
CA TYR A 182 5.99 15.99 29.69
C TYR A 182 5.38 14.86 30.53
N ASP A 183 4.23 15.14 31.15
CA ASP A 183 3.38 14.07 31.70
C ASP A 183 2.89 13.17 30.55
N PRO A 184 2.87 11.83 30.72
CA PRO A 184 2.40 10.92 29.69
C PRO A 184 1.03 11.24 29.10
N SER A 185 0.11 11.81 29.89
CA SER A 185 -1.21 12.24 29.41
C SER A 185 -1.16 13.43 28.45
N ASN A 186 -0.04 14.12 28.35
CA ASN A 186 0.19 15.28 27.50
C ASN A 186 1.18 15.03 26.35
N TRP A 187 1.54 13.77 26.09
CA TRP A 187 2.44 13.47 24.97
C TRP A 187 1.79 13.75 23.61
N ILE A 188 0.51 13.44 23.43
CA ILE A 188 -0.24 13.79 22.21
C ILE A 188 -0.98 15.11 22.46
N GLN A 189 -0.58 16.18 21.74
CA GLN A 189 -1.06 17.54 21.99
C GLN A 189 -2.04 18.04 20.92
N GLY A 190 -2.03 17.45 19.72
CA GLY A 190 -2.95 17.83 18.65
C GLY A 190 -2.78 17.01 17.40
N CYS A 191 -3.86 16.93 16.64
CA CYS A 191 -3.93 16.24 15.34
C CYS A 191 -4.58 17.15 14.32
N VAL A 192 -4.06 17.12 13.08
CA VAL A 192 -4.67 17.76 11.92
C VAL A 192 -5.09 16.67 10.95
N PHE A 193 -6.36 16.67 10.55
CA PHE A 193 -6.94 15.69 9.62
C PHE A 193 -7.31 16.33 8.29
N ASP A 194 -7.43 15.50 7.26
CA ASP A 194 -8.09 15.88 6.02
C ASP A 194 -9.62 15.75 6.13
N GLN A 195 -10.33 16.12 5.07
CA GLN A 195 -11.79 16.05 5.02
C GLN A 195 -12.37 14.62 5.10
N TYR A 196 -11.55 13.58 4.92
CA TYR A 196 -11.92 12.17 4.97
C TYR A 196 -11.50 11.50 6.29
N GLY A 197 -10.95 12.27 7.22
CA GLY A 197 -10.52 11.78 8.53
C GLY A 197 -9.13 11.14 8.56
N TRP A 198 -8.34 11.28 7.49
CA TRP A 198 -6.95 10.84 7.48
C TRP A 198 -6.05 11.87 8.17
N LEU A 199 -5.22 11.41 9.08
CA LEU A 199 -4.23 12.25 9.75
C LEU A 199 -3.25 12.85 8.74
N LYS A 200 -3.00 14.15 8.85
CA LYS A 200 -1.95 14.87 8.09
C LYS A 200 -0.73 15.07 8.97
N SER A 201 -0.94 15.50 10.20
CA SER A 201 0.13 15.72 11.16
C SER A 201 -0.36 15.56 12.59
N ILE A 202 0.58 15.27 13.46
CA ILE A 202 0.36 15.12 14.90
C ILE A 202 1.46 15.86 15.66
N THR A 203 1.11 16.52 16.76
CA THR A 203 2.07 17.14 17.66
C THR A 203 2.29 16.24 18.87
N LEU A 204 3.55 15.81 19.05
CA LEU A 204 3.99 14.97 20.14
C LEU A 204 5.07 15.71 20.94
N CYS A 205 4.84 15.94 22.24
CA CYS A 205 5.79 16.60 23.14
C CYS A 205 6.40 17.88 22.52
N GLY A 206 5.53 18.76 21.99
CA GLY A 206 5.91 20.07 21.43
C GLY A 206 6.46 20.03 20.00
N LYS A 207 6.61 18.86 19.37
CA LYS A 207 7.14 18.72 18.00
C LYS A 207 6.11 18.10 17.09
N THR A 208 5.98 18.65 15.86
CA THR A 208 5.01 18.17 14.87
C THR A 208 5.65 17.20 13.90
N TYR A 209 4.94 16.12 13.61
CA TYR A 209 5.35 15.02 12.72
C TYR A 209 4.28 14.77 11.66
N THR A 210 4.68 14.23 10.50
CA THR A 210 3.74 13.77 9.47
C THR A 210 3.01 12.51 9.92
N ALA A 211 1.91 12.19 9.24
CA ALA A 211 1.20 10.93 9.49
C ALA A 211 2.08 9.69 9.29
N GLU A 212 2.93 9.69 8.24
CA GLU A 212 3.91 8.63 7.99
C GLU A 212 4.86 8.45 9.18
N GLN A 213 5.53 9.53 9.58
CA GLN A 213 6.48 9.51 10.69
C GLN A 213 5.84 8.94 11.96
N PHE A 214 4.63 9.36 12.27
CA PHE A 214 3.90 8.87 13.43
C PHE A 214 3.54 7.40 13.28
N TYR A 215 2.93 7.00 12.16
CA TYR A 215 2.44 5.65 11.94
C TYR A 215 3.55 4.60 11.95
N GLU A 216 4.64 4.86 11.25
CA GLU A 216 5.80 3.96 11.17
C GLU A 216 6.52 3.77 12.52
N ASN A 217 6.24 4.65 13.48
CA ASN A 217 6.83 4.62 14.83
C ASN A 217 5.79 4.43 15.95
N SER A 218 4.56 4.00 15.63
CA SER A 218 3.46 3.83 16.59
C SER A 218 2.92 2.40 16.58
N TRP A 219 3.56 1.52 17.32
CA TRP A 219 3.09 0.12 17.41
C TRP A 219 1.74 0.02 18.15
N GLY A 220 0.81 -0.73 17.52
CA GLY A 220 -0.53 -0.95 18.07
C GLY A 220 -1.62 -0.10 17.46
N LEU A 221 -1.28 0.91 16.64
CA LEU A 221 -2.24 1.66 15.84
C LEU A 221 -2.39 1.01 14.46
N TYR A 222 -3.60 0.66 14.06
CA TYR A 222 -3.85 -0.01 12.79
C TYR A 222 -3.85 0.93 11.59
N SER A 223 -4.23 2.20 11.79
CA SER A 223 -4.35 3.18 10.71
C SER A 223 -4.28 4.60 11.28
N THR A 224 -3.94 5.56 10.43
CA THR A 224 -3.98 6.99 10.74
C THR A 224 -5.35 7.63 10.52
N ASN A 225 -6.39 6.85 10.20
CA ASN A 225 -7.77 7.31 10.18
C ASN A 225 -8.45 6.94 11.49
N PHE A 226 -8.63 7.90 12.39
CA PHE A 226 -9.27 7.70 13.69
C PHE A 226 -10.08 8.94 14.11
N LYS A 227 -11.06 8.74 14.98
CA LYS A 227 -11.96 9.82 15.41
C LYS A 227 -11.47 10.56 16.65
N SER A 228 -10.96 9.82 17.63
CA SER A 228 -10.51 10.42 18.90
C SER A 228 -9.43 9.56 19.56
N PHE A 229 -8.77 10.14 20.53
CA PHE A 229 -7.82 9.46 21.41
C PHE A 229 -7.96 9.96 22.83
N THR A 230 -7.66 9.10 23.79
CA THR A 230 -7.63 9.41 25.23
C THR A 230 -6.48 8.69 25.90
N TYR A 231 -6.03 9.22 27.03
CA TYR A 231 -5.01 8.58 27.85
C TYR A 231 -5.65 7.70 28.93
N ASP A 232 -5.27 6.43 28.97
CA ASP A 232 -5.63 5.45 29.99
C ASP A 232 -4.48 5.32 30.99
N SER A 233 -4.53 6.12 32.05
CA SER A 233 -3.48 6.17 33.09
C SER A 233 -3.37 4.85 33.87
N ALA A 234 -4.48 4.16 34.08
CA ALA A 234 -4.50 2.89 34.80
C ALA A 234 -3.70 1.79 34.09
N ASN A 235 -3.66 1.83 32.75
CA ASN A 235 -2.97 0.85 31.92
C ASN A 235 -1.72 1.43 31.21
N SER A 236 -1.33 2.66 31.48
CA SER A 236 -0.19 3.34 30.87
C SER A 236 -0.19 3.25 29.35
N ARG A 237 -1.29 3.67 28.72
CA ARG A 237 -1.48 3.55 27.27
C ARG A 237 -2.38 4.65 26.71
N TRP A 238 -2.24 4.91 25.43
CA TRP A 238 -3.16 5.71 24.63
C TRP A 238 -4.21 4.82 23.97
N VAL A 239 -5.45 5.27 24.01
CA VAL A 239 -6.61 4.57 23.43
C VAL A 239 -7.10 5.40 22.26
N PHE A 240 -7.00 4.84 21.04
CA PHE A 240 -7.53 5.43 19.82
C PHE A 240 -8.86 4.77 19.47
N THR A 241 -9.89 5.57 19.22
CA THR A 241 -11.23 5.07 18.91
C THR A 241 -11.73 5.55 17.56
N GLY A 242 -12.64 4.77 16.98
CA GLY A 242 -13.14 5.01 15.62
C GLY A 242 -12.07 4.86 14.56
N VAL A 243 -11.11 3.95 14.78
CA VAL A 243 -10.04 3.64 13.82
C VAL A 243 -10.60 2.89 12.64
N ASN A 244 -10.36 3.39 11.44
CA ASN A 244 -10.82 2.79 10.20
C ASN A 244 -9.62 2.43 9.30
N GLY A 245 -9.64 1.20 8.78
CA GLY A 245 -8.56 0.67 7.95
C GLY A 245 -7.47 -0.05 8.73
N ASN A 246 -6.55 -0.64 7.99
CA ASN A 246 -5.35 -1.32 8.47
C ASN A 246 -4.22 -1.13 7.44
N GLY A 247 -3.23 -0.34 7.80
CA GLY A 247 -2.14 0.12 6.94
C GLY A 247 -2.20 1.62 6.65
N HIS A 248 -1.35 2.08 5.73
CA HIS A 248 -1.25 3.50 5.33
C HIS A 248 -2.49 4.02 4.56
N GLY A 249 -3.32 3.11 4.05
CA GLY A 249 -4.57 3.43 3.33
C GLY A 249 -4.39 3.96 1.91
N ILE A 250 -3.17 4.07 1.37
CA ILE A 250 -2.86 4.67 0.06
C ILE A 250 -2.93 3.59 -1.02
N GLY A 251 -3.47 3.95 -2.20
CA GLY A 251 -3.56 3.07 -3.36
C GLY A 251 -4.58 1.95 -3.17
N MET A 252 -4.28 0.73 -3.64
CA MET A 252 -5.24 -0.37 -3.65
C MET A 252 -5.46 -0.97 -2.25
N SER A 253 -6.69 -0.91 -1.77
CA SER A 253 -7.13 -1.70 -0.61
C SER A 253 -7.35 -3.15 -1.03
N GLN A 254 -6.67 -4.09 -0.38
CA GLN A 254 -6.81 -5.52 -0.68
C GLN A 254 -8.23 -6.03 -0.36
N TYR A 255 -8.80 -5.64 0.79
CA TYR A 255 -10.18 -5.98 1.14
C TYR A 255 -11.20 -5.23 0.28
N GLY A 256 -10.91 -4.01 -0.13
CA GLY A 256 -11.74 -3.28 -1.08
C GLY A 256 -11.73 -3.92 -2.47
N ALA A 257 -10.56 -4.34 -2.97
CA ALA A 257 -10.43 -5.11 -4.21
C ALA A 257 -11.20 -6.42 -4.13
N LYS A 258 -11.17 -7.13 -2.98
CA LYS A 258 -11.97 -8.33 -2.73
C LYS A 258 -13.48 -8.04 -2.83
N GLY A 259 -13.94 -7.00 -2.15
CA GLY A 259 -15.34 -6.61 -2.19
C GLY A 259 -15.81 -6.18 -3.58
N MET A 260 -14.98 -5.47 -4.35
CA MET A 260 -15.26 -5.15 -5.75
C MET A 260 -15.33 -6.42 -6.62
N ALA A 261 -14.37 -7.33 -6.48
CA ALA A 261 -14.36 -8.59 -7.24
C ALA A 261 -15.58 -9.46 -6.92
N ASP A 262 -16.00 -9.52 -5.67
CA ASP A 262 -17.22 -10.23 -5.25
C ASP A 262 -18.49 -9.57 -5.80
N ALA A 263 -18.45 -8.27 -6.06
CA ALA A 263 -19.51 -7.52 -6.73
C ALA A 263 -19.47 -7.62 -8.27
N GLY A 264 -18.55 -8.42 -8.83
CA GLY A 264 -18.45 -8.71 -10.27
C GLY A 264 -17.51 -7.78 -11.06
N TYR A 265 -16.71 -6.95 -10.39
CA TYR A 265 -15.70 -6.15 -11.08
C TYR A 265 -14.49 -7.01 -11.46
N ASN A 266 -13.96 -6.82 -12.68
CA ASN A 266 -12.73 -7.46 -13.10
C ASN A 266 -11.49 -6.68 -12.60
N TYR A 267 -10.31 -7.30 -12.69
CA TYR A 267 -9.05 -6.74 -12.20
C TYR A 267 -8.69 -5.38 -12.82
N LYS A 268 -9.03 -5.13 -14.10
CA LYS A 268 -8.78 -3.83 -14.76
C LYS A 268 -9.66 -2.73 -14.18
N GLN A 269 -10.91 -3.04 -13.91
CA GLN A 269 -11.83 -2.10 -13.24
C GLN A 269 -11.38 -1.82 -11.81
N ILE A 270 -10.90 -2.82 -11.08
CA ILE A 270 -10.34 -2.67 -9.73
C ILE A 270 -9.12 -1.75 -9.75
N LEU A 271 -8.14 -2.02 -10.61
CA LEU A 271 -6.91 -1.21 -10.70
C LEU A 271 -7.21 0.23 -11.14
N ASN A 272 -8.08 0.43 -12.13
CA ASN A 272 -8.47 1.76 -12.59
C ASN A 272 -9.23 2.55 -11.51
N HIS A 273 -9.94 1.87 -10.63
CA HIS A 273 -10.60 2.49 -9.48
C HIS A 273 -9.57 3.04 -8.47
N TYR A 274 -8.57 2.22 -8.10
CA TYR A 274 -7.59 2.60 -7.09
C TYR A 274 -6.43 3.46 -7.60
N TYR A 275 -6.18 3.44 -8.91
CA TYR A 275 -5.14 4.24 -9.57
C TYR A 275 -5.76 5.03 -10.73
N PRO A 276 -6.64 6.03 -10.44
CA PRO A 276 -7.37 6.76 -11.49
C PRO A 276 -6.41 7.50 -12.42
N GLY A 277 -6.72 7.48 -13.72
CA GLY A 277 -5.93 8.14 -14.76
C GLY A 277 -4.68 7.38 -15.19
N THR A 278 -4.47 6.16 -14.69
CA THR A 278 -3.43 5.25 -15.17
C THR A 278 -3.94 4.35 -16.28
N VAL A 279 -3.02 3.68 -16.97
CA VAL A 279 -3.32 2.68 -17.99
C VAL A 279 -2.61 1.36 -17.67
N ILE A 280 -3.23 0.25 -18.06
CA ILE A 280 -2.69 -1.10 -17.87
C ILE A 280 -2.31 -1.63 -19.26
N ILE A 281 -1.04 -1.91 -19.43
CA ILE A 281 -0.44 -2.42 -20.67
C ILE A 281 0.34 -3.69 -20.37
#